data_2f06bca822fe1638d17ebb4ee89b0ce0
#
_entry.id   2f06bca822fe1638d17ebb4ee89b0ce0
#
_cell.length_a   1.000
_cell.length_b   1.000
_cell.length_c   1.000
_cell.angle_alpha   90.00
_cell.angle_beta   90.00
_cell.angle_gamma   90.00
#
_symmetry.space_group_name_H-M   'P 1'
#
loop_
_entity.id
_entity.type
_entity.pdbx_description
1 polymer ?
#
loop_
_entity_poly.entity_id
_entity_poly.type
_entity_poly.pdbx_seq_one_letter_code
_entity_poly.pdbx_strand_id
1 'polypeptide(L)'
;MISVREKVRFVETDMMGVVHHSNYFRWFEMARVEYLRQVGILLTDMMAEDIVFPITDVVCKYRASARFDDYIRIEAELAEVSKVKMVFTYEVLREADGVLLATGRTQNAFTNKQGRIIRLPDKYFEKLQKPCR
;
A
#
# COMPACT_ATOMS: atom_id res chain seq x y z
N MET A 1 4.86 5.26 -10.19
CA MET A 1 4.62 5.73 -8.80
C MET A 1 3.27 6.42 -8.73
N ILE A 2 2.52 6.20 -7.67
CA ILE A 2 1.26 6.90 -7.40
C ILE A 2 1.35 7.62 -6.07
N SER A 3 0.47 8.61 -5.89
CA SER A 3 0.38 9.38 -4.65
C SER A 3 -1.07 9.45 -4.20
N VAL A 4 -1.31 9.18 -2.92
CA VAL A 4 -2.63 9.27 -2.29
C VAL A 4 -2.55 10.34 -1.19
N ARG A 5 -3.52 11.24 -1.17
CA ARG A 5 -3.62 12.29 -0.15
C ARG A 5 -4.63 11.86 0.92
N GLU A 6 -4.25 12.02 2.18
CA GLU A 6 -5.10 11.64 3.30
C GLU A 6 -5.01 12.68 4.41
N LYS A 7 -6.07 12.85 5.17
CA LYS A 7 -6.08 13.70 6.36
C LYS A 7 -6.06 12.83 7.60
N VAL A 8 -5.16 13.11 8.53
CA VAL A 8 -5.08 12.38 9.79
C VAL A 8 -6.34 12.62 10.61
N ARG A 9 -7.03 11.54 10.98
CA ARG A 9 -8.25 11.60 11.79
C ARG A 9 -7.91 11.43 13.26
N PHE A 10 -8.76 12.00 14.12
CA PHE A 10 -8.58 11.91 15.57
C PHE A 10 -8.49 10.45 16.06
N VAL A 11 -9.30 9.57 15.51
CA VAL A 11 -9.32 8.15 15.87
C VAL A 11 -7.98 7.45 15.59
N GLU A 12 -7.15 8.02 14.72
CA GLU A 12 -5.84 7.46 14.37
C GLU A 12 -4.74 7.86 15.35
N THR A 13 -5.02 8.80 16.25
CA THR A 13 -4.04 9.28 17.22
C THR A 13 -4.12 8.48 18.53
N ASP A 14 -3.02 8.50 19.27
CA ASP A 14 -2.91 7.84 20.58
C ASP A 14 -2.86 8.88 21.71
N MET A 15 -2.60 8.42 22.93
CA MET A 15 -2.55 9.28 24.12
C MET A 15 -1.39 10.29 24.07
N MET A 16 -0.40 10.06 23.22
CA MET A 16 0.73 10.99 23.02
C MET A 16 0.41 12.10 22.01
N GLY A 17 -0.78 12.08 21.41
CA GLY A 17 -1.20 13.07 20.42
C GLY A 17 -0.61 12.85 19.05
N VAL A 18 -0.01 11.69 18.80
CA VAL A 18 0.56 11.32 17.50
C VAL A 18 -0.16 10.12 16.93
N VAL A 19 -0.05 9.94 15.62
CA VAL A 19 -0.68 8.79 14.94
C VAL A 19 -0.08 7.49 15.46
N HIS A 20 -0.96 6.56 15.84
CA HIS A 20 -0.54 5.23 16.28
C HIS A 20 0.09 4.48 15.10
N HIS A 21 1.21 3.80 15.33
CA HIS A 21 2.01 3.18 14.28
C HIS A 21 1.22 2.20 13.38
N SER A 22 0.19 1.54 13.90
CA SER A 22 -0.62 0.60 13.14
C SER A 22 -1.35 1.24 11.94
N ASN A 23 -1.63 2.55 12.00
CA ASN A 23 -2.35 3.23 10.94
C ASN A 23 -1.53 3.39 9.66
N TYR A 24 -0.19 3.33 9.75
CA TYR A 24 0.67 3.39 8.57
C TYR A 24 0.43 2.19 7.64
N PHE A 25 0.13 1.01 8.20
CA PHE A 25 -0.17 -0.18 7.39
C PHE A 25 -1.47 -0.01 6.61
N ARG A 26 -2.46 0.65 7.19
CA ARG A 26 -3.71 0.98 6.51
C ARG A 26 -3.48 1.97 5.37
N TRP A 27 -2.62 2.95 5.58
CA TRP A 27 -2.25 3.91 4.54
C TRP A 27 -1.50 3.23 3.39
N PHE A 28 -0.62 2.28 3.70
CA PHE A 28 0.05 1.48 2.67
C PHE A 28 -0.95 0.67 1.85
N GLU A 29 -1.94 0.07 2.51
CA GLU A 29 -3.00 -0.67 1.84
C GLU A 29 -3.80 0.23 0.89
N MET A 30 -4.19 1.41 1.35
CA MET A 30 -4.92 2.38 0.52
C MET A 30 -4.13 2.75 -0.73
N ALA A 31 -2.85 3.01 -0.58
CA ALA A 31 -1.98 3.36 -1.71
C ALA A 31 -1.81 2.18 -2.68
N ARG A 32 -1.66 0.97 -2.15
CA ARG A 32 -1.56 -0.26 -2.94
C ARG A 32 -2.80 -0.49 -3.79
N VAL A 33 -3.96 -0.37 -3.18
CA VAL A 33 -5.25 -0.54 -3.87
C VAL A 33 -5.40 0.49 -4.97
N GLU A 34 -5.05 1.74 -4.70
CA GLU A 34 -5.11 2.80 -5.71
C GLU A 34 -4.11 2.57 -6.84
N TYR A 35 -2.92 2.08 -6.53
CA TYR A 35 -1.93 1.70 -7.55
C TYR A 35 -2.52 0.65 -8.50
N LEU A 36 -3.10 -0.41 -7.94
CA LEU A 36 -3.71 -1.48 -8.72
C LEU A 36 -4.84 -0.93 -9.61
N ARG A 37 -5.68 -0.07 -9.05
CA ARG A 37 -6.76 0.56 -9.81
C ARG A 37 -6.23 1.36 -11.00
N GLN A 38 -5.17 2.12 -10.81
CA GLN A 38 -4.60 2.94 -11.88
C GLN A 38 -3.98 2.12 -13.00
N VAL A 39 -3.48 0.93 -12.72
CA VAL A 39 -3.01 0.02 -13.77
C VAL A 39 -4.12 -0.85 -14.34
N GLY A 40 -5.36 -0.63 -13.93
CA GLY A 40 -6.53 -1.32 -14.49
C GLY A 40 -6.91 -2.61 -13.81
N ILE A 41 -6.50 -2.79 -12.54
CA ILE A 41 -6.83 -3.97 -11.74
C ILE A 41 -7.78 -3.58 -10.62
N LEU A 42 -8.98 -4.17 -10.61
CA LEU A 42 -9.94 -3.99 -9.54
C LEU A 42 -9.90 -5.21 -8.61
N LEU A 43 -9.82 -4.95 -7.30
CA LEU A 43 -9.82 -6.00 -6.29
C LEU A 43 -11.03 -6.92 -6.41
N THR A 44 -12.21 -6.34 -6.68
CA THR A 44 -13.44 -7.11 -6.79
C THR A 44 -13.38 -8.13 -7.93
N ASP A 45 -12.72 -7.78 -9.04
CA ASP A 45 -12.53 -8.69 -10.16
C ASP A 45 -11.62 -9.85 -9.78
N MET A 46 -10.51 -9.56 -9.09
CA MET A 46 -9.59 -10.60 -8.62
C MET A 46 -10.27 -11.53 -7.62
N MET A 47 -11.00 -10.97 -6.67
CA MET A 47 -11.71 -11.77 -5.66
C MET A 47 -12.76 -12.68 -6.29
N ALA A 48 -13.44 -12.21 -7.34
CA ALA A 48 -14.42 -13.02 -8.08
C ALA A 48 -13.76 -14.20 -8.79
N GLU A 49 -12.48 -14.10 -9.11
CA GLU A 49 -11.68 -15.17 -9.74
C GLU A 49 -10.88 -15.99 -8.72
N ASP A 50 -11.23 -15.89 -7.44
CA ASP A 50 -10.55 -16.58 -6.35
C ASP A 50 -9.06 -16.20 -6.24
N ILE A 51 -8.74 -14.93 -6.44
CA ILE A 51 -7.38 -14.40 -6.31
C ILE A 51 -7.37 -13.38 -5.18
N VAL A 52 -6.52 -13.62 -4.18
CA VAL A 52 -6.26 -12.68 -3.10
C VAL A 52 -4.75 -12.53 -2.93
N PHE A 53 -4.32 -11.50 -2.20
CA PHE A 53 -2.89 -11.24 -2.04
C PHE A 53 -2.55 -10.89 -0.59
N PRO A 54 -2.50 -11.92 0.29
CA PRO A 54 -2.14 -11.70 1.68
C PRO A 54 -0.73 -11.12 1.82
N ILE A 55 -0.54 -10.34 2.88
CA ILE A 55 0.78 -9.81 3.25
C ILE A 55 1.63 -10.95 3.79
N THR A 56 2.83 -11.10 3.27
CA THR A 56 3.81 -12.08 3.75
C THR A 56 4.97 -11.42 4.48
N ASP A 57 5.20 -10.14 4.27
CA ASP A 57 6.24 -9.39 4.96
C ASP A 57 5.89 -7.91 4.93
N VAL A 58 6.19 -7.20 6.01
CA VAL A 58 5.97 -5.77 6.11
C VAL A 58 7.06 -5.14 6.96
N VAL A 59 7.60 -4.02 6.48
CA VAL A 59 8.57 -3.21 7.21
C VAL A 59 8.09 -1.76 7.18
N CYS A 60 8.13 -1.09 8.32
CA CYS A 60 7.85 0.34 8.41
C CYS A 60 8.90 0.98 9.31
N LYS A 61 9.55 2.02 8.81
CA LYS A 61 10.51 2.81 9.57
C LYS A 61 9.92 4.19 9.82
N TYR A 62 9.81 4.56 11.08
CA TYR A 62 9.20 5.81 11.52
C TYR A 62 10.30 6.86 11.71
N ARG A 63 10.14 8.02 11.06
CA ARG A 63 11.13 9.11 11.07
C ARG A 63 10.66 10.32 11.85
N ALA A 64 9.38 10.66 11.72
CA ALA A 64 8.76 11.77 12.42
C ALA A 64 7.29 11.43 12.65
N SER A 65 6.65 12.14 13.58
CA SER A 65 5.26 11.84 13.95
C SER A 65 4.28 12.62 13.09
N ALA A 66 3.21 11.95 12.68
CA ALA A 66 2.04 12.60 12.14
C ALA A 66 1.07 12.94 13.28
N ARG A 67 0.32 14.02 13.16
CA ARG A 67 -0.58 14.52 14.19
C ARG A 67 -1.98 14.73 13.62
N PHE A 68 -2.96 14.87 14.52
CA PHE A 68 -4.33 15.17 14.16
C PHE A 68 -4.41 16.38 13.22
N ASP A 69 -5.22 16.26 12.19
CA ASP A 69 -5.45 17.26 11.14
C ASP A 69 -4.28 17.49 10.17
N ASP A 70 -3.16 16.83 10.34
CA ASP A 70 -2.11 16.85 9.32
C ASP A 70 -2.67 16.28 8.01
N TYR A 71 -2.34 16.93 6.89
CA TYR A 71 -2.50 16.31 5.59
C TYR A 71 -1.22 15.55 5.26
N ILE A 72 -1.39 14.32 4.84
CA ILE A 72 -0.27 13.46 4.47
C ILE A 72 -0.42 12.99 3.03
N ARG A 73 0.72 12.65 2.44
CA ARG A 73 0.78 12.06 1.13
C ARG A 73 1.50 10.73 1.23
N ILE A 74 0.87 9.67 0.74
CA ILE A 74 1.45 8.34 0.71
C ILE A 74 1.85 8.09 -0.75
N GLU A 75 3.14 7.99 -1.01
CA GLU A 75 3.67 7.68 -2.32
C GLU A 75 4.01 6.20 -2.38
N ALA A 76 3.50 5.50 -3.38
CA ALA A 76 3.69 4.06 -3.53
C ALA A 76 4.28 3.73 -4.89
N GLU A 77 5.20 2.78 -4.89
CA GLU A 77 5.86 2.29 -6.08
C GLU A 77 5.93 0.78 -6.05
N LEU A 78 5.67 0.15 -7.19
CA LEU A 78 5.83 -1.30 -7.33
C LEU A 78 7.31 -1.57 -7.61
N ALA A 79 7.99 -2.12 -6.59
CA ALA A 79 9.43 -2.35 -6.65
C ALA A 79 9.78 -3.66 -7.35
N GLU A 80 8.97 -4.70 -7.14
CA GLU A 80 9.17 -6.01 -7.75
C GLU A 80 7.83 -6.66 -8.01
N VAL A 81 7.73 -7.40 -9.10
CA VAL A 81 6.55 -8.22 -9.38
C VAL A 81 6.97 -9.50 -10.11
N SER A 82 6.38 -10.60 -9.68
CA SER A 82 6.45 -11.89 -10.38
C SER A 82 5.04 -12.45 -10.43
N LYS A 83 4.88 -13.64 -11.01
CA LYS A 83 3.56 -14.28 -11.05
C LYS A 83 3.11 -14.84 -9.70
N VAL A 84 3.98 -14.83 -8.68
CA VAL A 84 3.65 -15.36 -7.35
C VAL A 84 3.69 -14.33 -6.24
N LYS A 85 4.29 -13.15 -6.48
CA LYS A 85 4.40 -12.10 -5.46
C LYS A 85 4.50 -10.69 -6.07
N MET A 86 4.20 -9.69 -5.25
CA MET A 86 4.47 -8.28 -5.57
C MET A 86 5.06 -7.60 -4.34
N VAL A 87 5.97 -6.66 -4.59
CA VAL A 87 6.64 -5.87 -3.54
C VAL A 87 6.41 -4.39 -3.82
N PHE A 88 5.88 -3.69 -2.84
CA PHE A 88 5.68 -2.23 -2.89
C PHE A 88 6.62 -1.54 -1.91
N THR A 89 7.08 -0.37 -2.29
CA THR A 89 7.76 0.55 -1.38
C THR A 89 6.93 1.82 -1.24
N TYR A 90 7.03 2.46 -0.07
CA TYR A 90 6.20 3.61 0.28
C TYR A 90 7.02 4.70 0.95
N GLU A 91 6.60 5.95 0.72
CA GLU A 91 7.01 7.08 1.52
C GLU A 91 5.77 7.80 2.01
N VAL A 92 5.76 8.17 3.29
CA VAL A 92 4.68 8.99 3.88
C VAL A 92 5.28 10.35 4.22
N LEU A 93 4.70 11.41 3.64
CA LEU A 93 5.20 12.77 3.82
C LEU A 93 4.11 13.66 4.40
N ARG A 94 4.51 14.60 5.26
CA ARG A 94 3.61 15.66 5.71
C ARG A 94 3.53 16.71 4.59
N GLU A 95 2.31 17.01 4.15
CA GLU A 95 2.12 17.89 3.00
C GLU A 95 2.57 19.34 3.29
N ALA A 96 2.34 19.80 4.52
CA ALA A 96 2.60 21.21 4.87
C ALA A 96 4.07 21.63 4.75
N ASP A 97 4.99 20.73 5.08
CA ASP A 97 6.43 21.04 5.13
C ASP A 97 7.29 20.03 4.35
N GLY A 98 6.69 19.01 3.76
CA GLY A 98 7.40 17.99 3.00
C GLY A 98 8.25 17.04 3.84
N VAL A 99 8.08 17.05 5.16
CA VAL A 99 8.86 16.19 6.06
C VAL A 99 8.50 14.74 5.82
N LEU A 100 9.52 13.89 5.66
CA LEU A 100 9.36 12.44 5.56
C LEU A 100 8.99 11.88 6.93
N LEU A 101 7.79 11.31 7.05
CA LEU A 101 7.27 10.76 8.30
C LEU A 101 7.64 9.29 8.45
N ALA A 102 7.59 8.53 7.37
CA ALA A 102 7.88 7.10 7.42
C ALA A 102 8.24 6.58 6.02
N THR A 103 8.97 5.48 6.01
CA THR A 103 9.19 4.67 4.82
C THR A 103 8.66 3.27 5.07
N GLY A 104 8.25 2.58 4.02
CA GLY A 104 7.69 1.24 4.16
C GLY A 104 7.99 0.34 2.98
N ARG A 105 7.85 -0.95 3.24
CA ARG A 105 7.95 -2.00 2.23
C ARG A 105 6.97 -3.10 2.60
N THR A 106 6.19 -3.54 1.63
CA THR A 106 5.27 -4.66 1.82
C THR A 106 5.50 -5.71 0.75
N GLN A 107 5.34 -6.96 1.12
CA GLN A 107 5.34 -8.07 0.17
C GLN A 107 4.03 -8.82 0.29
N ASN A 108 3.39 -9.07 -0.85
CA ASN A 108 2.17 -9.85 -0.94
C ASN A 108 2.45 -11.08 -1.80
N ALA A 109 1.94 -12.24 -1.38
CA ALA A 109 1.87 -13.42 -2.24
C ALA A 109 0.52 -13.43 -2.95
N PHE A 110 0.45 -14.04 -4.13
CA PHE A 110 -0.83 -14.29 -4.80
C PHE A 110 -1.31 -15.68 -4.42
N THR A 111 -2.50 -15.76 -3.82
CA THR A 111 -3.07 -17.02 -3.36
C THR A 111 -4.54 -17.12 -3.75
N ASN A 112 -5.10 -18.31 -3.61
CA ASN A 112 -6.55 -18.46 -3.61
C ASN A 112 -7.09 -18.16 -2.19
N LYS A 113 -8.40 -18.16 -2.01
CA LYS A 113 -9.03 -17.88 -0.72
C LYS A 113 -8.71 -18.92 0.36
N GLN A 114 -8.19 -20.07 -0.03
CA GLN A 114 -7.76 -21.13 0.89
C GLN A 114 -6.29 -20.98 1.30
N GLY A 115 -5.62 -19.95 0.81
CA GLY A 115 -4.23 -19.62 1.17
C GLY A 115 -3.18 -20.35 0.36
N ARG A 116 -3.55 -21.03 -0.72
CA ARG A 116 -2.59 -21.73 -1.59
C ARG A 116 -2.02 -20.76 -2.62
N ILE A 117 -0.71 -20.78 -2.80
CA ILE A 117 -0.02 -19.97 -3.80
C ILE A 117 -0.55 -20.34 -5.19
N ILE A 118 -0.87 -19.30 -5.96
CA ILE A 118 -1.26 -19.44 -7.36
C ILE A 118 -0.34 -18.60 -8.24
N ARG A 119 -0.32 -18.91 -9.51
CA ARG A 119 0.34 -18.04 -10.49
C ARG A 119 -0.68 -17.01 -10.97
N LEU A 120 -0.32 -15.74 -10.88
CA LEU A 120 -1.17 -14.65 -11.33
C LEU A 120 -1.47 -14.81 -12.84
N PRO A 121 -2.74 -14.75 -13.26
CA PRO A 121 -3.08 -14.81 -14.69
C PRO A 121 -2.37 -13.72 -15.48
N ASP A 122 -2.00 -14.04 -16.72
CA ASP A 122 -1.24 -13.13 -17.60
C ASP A 122 -1.91 -11.77 -17.75
N LYS A 123 -3.25 -11.73 -17.83
CA LYS A 123 -4.00 -10.48 -17.98
C LYS A 123 -3.73 -9.48 -16.84
N TYR A 124 -3.52 -9.96 -15.62
CA TYR A 124 -3.16 -9.11 -14.47
C TYR A 124 -1.66 -8.84 -14.43
N PHE A 125 -0.86 -9.87 -14.67
CA PHE A 125 0.58 -9.73 -14.66
C PHE A 125 1.06 -8.70 -15.67
N GLU A 126 0.52 -8.71 -16.87
CA GLU A 126 0.86 -7.73 -17.91
C GLU A 126 0.54 -6.30 -17.48
N LYS A 127 -0.59 -6.11 -16.79
CA LYS A 127 -0.97 -4.79 -16.26
C LYS A 127 0.01 -4.30 -15.20
N LEU A 128 0.51 -5.21 -14.35
CA LEU A 128 1.48 -4.86 -13.31
C LEU A 128 2.86 -4.55 -13.88
N GLN A 129 3.20 -5.09 -15.03
CA GLN A 129 4.49 -4.80 -15.68
C GLN A 129 4.53 -3.44 -16.36
N LYS A 130 3.38 -2.81 -16.57
CA LYS A 130 3.33 -1.48 -17.19
C LYS A 130 3.61 -0.40 -16.15
N PRO A 131 4.39 0.65 -16.52
CA PRO A 131 4.62 1.74 -15.58
C PRO A 131 3.31 2.41 -15.17
N CYS A 132 3.17 2.67 -13.89
CA CYS A 132 2.10 3.48 -13.35
C CYS A 132 2.50 4.95 -13.45
N ARG A 133 1.64 5.75 -14.08
CA ARG A 133 1.91 7.19 -14.31
C ARG A 133 1.27 8.06 -13.24
#